data_5b7611113c22191b87935ef239ff9ae3
#
_entry.id   5b7611113c22191b87935ef239ff9ae3
#
_cell.length_a   1.000
_cell.length_b   1.000
_cell.length_c   1.000
_cell.angle_alpha   90.00
_cell.angle_beta   90.00
_cell.angle_gamma   90.00
#
_symmetry.space_group_name_H-M   'P 1'
#
loop_
_entity.id
_entity.type
_entity.pdbx_description
1 polymer ?
#
loop_
_entity_poly.entity_id
_entity_poly.type
_entity_poly.pdbx_seq_one_letter_code
_entity_poly.pdbx_strand_id
1 'polypeptide(L)'
;MLFRRALQNLSVAAYWLIGSAVLALGSLSVEAQSAVILLYHHVAEDTPPSTSISPANFEAHLRYLGDNDYNVIPLDQMINSLRSGQSLPDKSVVITFDDGYSSIFDEAFPILQLYGYPFTLFPSTGPIDDGLSNYMTWDQVRQMSAADVIIGNHMIDHPYM
;
A
#
# COMPACT_ATOMS: atom_id res chain seq x y z
N MET A 1 -41.50 -18.77 59.82
CA MET A 1 -40.08 -18.30 59.81
C MET A 1 -39.25 -18.79 58.59
N LEU A 2 -39.85 -19.42 57.60
CA LEU A 2 -39.12 -20.04 56.45
C LEU A 2 -39.19 -19.20 55.15
N PHE A 3 -40.05 -18.19 55.05
CA PHE A 3 -40.25 -17.41 53.83
C PHE A 3 -39.29 -16.20 53.66
N ARG A 4 -38.53 -15.83 54.72
CA ARG A 4 -37.61 -14.67 54.65
C ARG A 4 -36.19 -15.01 54.18
N ARG A 5 -35.81 -16.32 54.13
CA ARG A 5 -34.47 -16.76 53.69
C ARG A 5 -34.36 -17.00 52.18
N ALA A 6 -35.51 -17.13 51.47
CA ALA A 6 -35.47 -17.42 50.01
C ALA A 6 -35.25 -16.16 49.14
N LEU A 7 -35.52 -14.97 49.65
CA LEU A 7 -35.39 -13.73 48.90
C LEU A 7 -33.99 -13.08 48.99
N GLN A 8 -33.19 -13.49 49.96
CA GLN A 8 -31.81 -12.95 50.09
C GLN A 8 -30.78 -13.65 49.17
N ASN A 9 -31.04 -14.87 48.70
CA ASN A 9 -30.11 -15.60 47.85
C ASN A 9 -30.31 -15.32 46.36
N LEU A 10 -31.42 -14.68 45.94
CA LEU A 10 -31.68 -14.32 44.55
C LEU A 10 -30.96 -13.04 44.11
N SER A 11 -30.64 -12.15 45.07
CA SER A 11 -29.99 -10.88 44.73
C SER A 11 -28.49 -11.00 44.45
N VAL A 12 -27.80 -11.94 45.12
CA VAL A 12 -26.33 -12.10 44.96
C VAL A 12 -25.98 -12.81 43.64
N ALA A 13 -26.80 -13.77 43.20
CA ALA A 13 -26.58 -14.47 41.93
C ALA A 13 -26.80 -13.56 40.72
N ALA A 14 -27.74 -12.59 40.82
CA ALA A 14 -28.00 -11.63 39.74
C ALA A 14 -26.85 -10.63 39.53
N TYR A 15 -26.15 -10.22 40.59
CA TYR A 15 -25.00 -9.32 40.49
C TYR A 15 -23.78 -10.00 39.89
N TRP A 16 -23.58 -11.31 40.10
CA TRP A 16 -22.49 -12.07 39.49
C TRP A 16 -22.68 -12.29 37.99
N LEU A 17 -23.92 -12.46 37.53
CA LEU A 17 -24.22 -12.61 36.07
C LEU A 17 -24.08 -11.29 35.30
N ILE A 18 -24.34 -10.15 35.92
CA ILE A 18 -24.17 -8.83 35.28
C ILE A 18 -22.69 -8.44 35.27
N GLY A 19 -21.93 -8.75 36.33
CA GLY A 19 -20.49 -8.52 36.39
C GLY A 19 -19.68 -9.32 35.37
N SER A 20 -20.12 -10.55 35.06
CA SER A 20 -19.44 -11.40 34.04
C SER A 20 -19.76 -11.02 32.61
N ALA A 21 -20.88 -10.37 32.34
CA ALA A 21 -21.25 -9.90 31.01
C ALA A 21 -20.52 -8.61 30.60
N VAL A 22 -20.12 -7.78 31.57
CA VAL A 22 -19.37 -6.53 31.29
C VAL A 22 -17.90 -6.78 31.01
N LEU A 23 -17.32 -7.89 31.49
CA LEU A 23 -15.92 -8.26 31.22
C LEU A 23 -15.70 -8.95 29.87
N ALA A 24 -16.77 -9.29 29.12
CA ALA A 24 -16.70 -9.89 27.79
C ALA A 24 -16.79 -8.89 26.64
N LEU A 25 -16.88 -7.59 26.93
CA LEU A 25 -16.57 -6.55 25.95
C LEU A 25 -15.06 -6.49 25.79
N GLY A 26 -14.54 -7.53 25.10
CA GLY A 26 -13.15 -7.61 24.71
C GLY A 26 -12.72 -6.26 24.15
N SER A 27 -11.61 -5.76 24.60
CA SER A 27 -10.89 -4.66 23.99
C SER A 27 -10.87 -4.92 22.48
N LEU A 28 -11.72 -4.18 21.75
CA LEU A 28 -11.55 -4.01 20.32
C LEU A 28 -10.22 -3.27 20.19
N SER A 29 -9.13 -4.04 20.07
CA SER A 29 -7.87 -3.49 19.62
C SER A 29 -8.16 -2.91 18.23
N VAL A 30 -8.27 -1.61 18.16
CA VAL A 30 -8.15 -0.91 16.87
C VAL A 30 -6.70 -1.15 16.47
N GLU A 31 -6.47 -2.20 15.69
CA GLU A 31 -5.18 -2.36 15.03
C GLU A 31 -4.97 -1.13 14.17
N ALA A 32 -3.85 -0.46 14.39
CA ALA A 32 -3.50 0.70 13.61
C ALA A 32 -3.30 0.23 12.16
N GLN A 33 -4.22 0.65 11.30
CA GLN A 33 -4.14 0.34 9.87
C GLN A 33 -2.96 1.15 9.31
N SER A 34 -1.91 0.46 8.93
CA SER A 34 -0.73 1.07 8.34
C SER A 34 -0.31 0.33 7.07
N ALA A 35 0.10 1.08 6.08
CA ALA A 35 0.78 0.57 4.91
C ALA A 35 2.04 1.40 4.69
N VAL A 36 3.08 0.78 4.15
CA VAL A 36 4.30 1.46 3.73
C VAL A 36 4.19 1.74 2.23
N ILE A 37 4.53 2.95 1.80
CA ILE A 37 4.67 3.29 0.38
C ILE A 37 6.15 3.30 0.05
N LEU A 38 6.56 2.44 -0.87
CA LEU A 38 7.90 2.43 -1.46
C LEU A 38 7.86 3.30 -2.71
N LEU A 39 8.55 4.43 -2.65
CA LEU A 39 8.64 5.39 -3.75
C LEU A 39 9.98 5.21 -4.48
N TYR A 40 9.90 5.06 -5.81
CA TYR A 40 11.04 4.96 -6.71
C TYR A 40 10.96 6.03 -7.81
N HIS A 41 12.13 6.33 -8.44
CA HIS A 41 12.21 7.21 -9.59
C HIS A 41 12.90 6.49 -10.75
N HIS A 42 14.18 6.16 -10.62
CA HIS A 42 14.94 5.41 -11.63
C HIS A 42 15.22 3.97 -11.19
N VAL A 43 15.11 3.04 -12.11
CA VAL A 43 15.65 1.68 -11.96
C VAL A 43 16.72 1.49 -13.02
N ALA A 44 17.95 1.95 -12.73
CA ALA A 44 19.07 1.99 -13.67
C ALA A 44 20.40 2.06 -12.93
N GLU A 45 21.51 1.77 -13.65
CA GLU A 45 22.87 1.82 -13.11
C GLU A 45 23.55 3.18 -13.34
N ASP A 46 23.13 3.93 -14.36
CA ASP A 46 23.80 5.12 -14.91
C ASP A 46 23.08 6.44 -14.63
N THR A 47 22.20 6.46 -13.65
CA THR A 47 21.42 7.63 -13.25
C THR A 47 21.86 8.16 -11.88
N PRO A 48 21.45 9.37 -11.46
CA PRO A 48 21.92 9.95 -10.20
C PRO A 48 21.66 9.06 -8.99
N PRO A 49 22.68 8.69 -8.18
CA PRO A 49 22.52 7.71 -7.09
C PRO A 49 21.49 8.09 -6.01
N SER A 50 21.15 9.38 -5.88
CA SER A 50 20.18 9.86 -4.90
C SER A 50 18.73 9.47 -5.22
N THR A 51 18.43 9.17 -6.49
CA THR A 51 17.07 8.86 -6.98
C THR A 51 17.01 7.53 -7.73
N SER A 52 18.08 6.74 -7.67
CA SER A 52 18.22 5.52 -8.47
C SER A 52 18.44 4.29 -7.61
N ILE A 53 17.95 3.18 -8.12
CA ILE A 53 18.27 1.84 -7.65
C ILE A 53 18.66 0.98 -8.86
N SER A 54 19.66 0.11 -8.71
CA SER A 54 19.98 -0.83 -9.79
C SER A 54 18.86 -1.86 -10.00
N PRO A 55 18.65 -2.38 -11.22
CA PRO A 55 17.67 -3.43 -11.48
C PRO A 55 17.82 -4.64 -10.54
N ALA A 56 19.06 -5.06 -10.28
CA ALA A 56 19.37 -6.18 -9.38
C ALA A 56 18.94 -5.91 -7.93
N ASN A 57 19.17 -4.69 -7.42
CA ASN A 57 18.75 -4.31 -6.07
C ASN A 57 17.22 -4.10 -6.00
N PHE A 58 16.61 -3.56 -7.06
CA PHE A 58 15.17 -3.45 -7.16
C PHE A 58 14.51 -4.83 -7.09
N GLU A 59 14.98 -5.78 -7.87
CA GLU A 59 14.50 -7.17 -7.81
C GLU A 59 14.72 -7.81 -6.44
N ALA A 60 15.86 -7.51 -5.78
CA ALA A 60 16.12 -7.99 -4.43
C ALA A 60 15.11 -7.43 -3.41
N HIS A 61 14.64 -6.16 -3.56
CA HIS A 61 13.57 -5.60 -2.76
C HIS A 61 12.26 -6.38 -2.97
N LEU A 62 11.87 -6.64 -4.22
CA LEU A 62 10.62 -7.37 -4.51
C LEU A 62 10.66 -8.79 -3.96
N ARG A 63 11.79 -9.49 -4.11
CA ARG A 63 11.99 -10.81 -3.52
C ARG A 63 11.89 -10.78 -2.00
N TYR A 64 12.51 -9.78 -1.34
CA TYR A 64 12.40 -9.61 0.11
C TYR A 64 10.95 -9.45 0.56
N LEU A 65 10.13 -8.70 -0.18
CA LEU A 65 8.70 -8.57 0.12
C LEU A 65 7.99 -9.92 0.09
N GLY A 66 8.23 -10.72 -0.96
CA GLY A 66 7.66 -12.07 -1.09
C GLY A 66 8.15 -13.04 -0.01
N ASP A 67 9.45 -13.09 0.23
CA ASP A 67 10.08 -14.00 1.20
C ASP A 67 9.64 -13.73 2.65
N ASN A 68 9.16 -12.51 2.93
CA ASN A 68 8.72 -12.09 4.27
C ASN A 68 7.21 -11.87 4.39
N ASP A 69 6.41 -12.41 3.47
CA ASP A 69 4.95 -12.36 3.50
C ASP A 69 4.37 -10.93 3.56
N TYR A 70 4.99 -9.97 2.85
CA TYR A 70 4.40 -8.66 2.68
C TYR A 70 3.29 -8.71 1.62
N ASN A 71 2.20 -8.01 1.89
CA ASN A 71 1.08 -7.86 0.97
C ASN A 71 1.28 -6.62 0.10
N VAL A 72 1.74 -6.80 -1.13
CA VAL A 72 1.83 -5.70 -2.09
C VAL A 72 0.44 -5.43 -2.65
N ILE A 73 -0.12 -4.26 -2.33
CA ILE A 73 -1.50 -3.88 -2.68
C ILE A 73 -1.51 -2.64 -3.58
N PRO A 74 -2.54 -2.48 -4.43
CA PRO A 74 -2.73 -1.27 -5.21
C PRO A 74 -2.96 -0.03 -4.33
N LEU A 75 -2.50 1.14 -4.79
CA LEU A 75 -2.65 2.41 -4.06
C LEU A 75 -4.12 2.77 -3.81
N ASP A 76 -4.99 2.54 -4.78
CA ASP A 76 -6.42 2.82 -4.67
C ASP A 76 -7.10 1.92 -3.63
N GLN A 77 -6.67 0.65 -3.49
CA GLN A 77 -7.12 -0.23 -2.42
C GLN A 77 -6.75 0.35 -1.05
N MET A 78 -5.52 0.80 -0.87
CA MET A 78 -5.08 1.45 0.37
C MET A 78 -5.93 2.68 0.68
N ILE A 79 -6.12 3.58 -0.30
CA ILE A 79 -6.89 4.81 -0.15
C ILE A 79 -8.35 4.50 0.20
N ASN A 80 -8.97 3.54 -0.48
CA ASN A 80 -10.36 3.16 -0.25
C ASN A 80 -10.56 2.54 1.15
N SER A 81 -9.64 1.69 1.59
CA SER A 81 -9.67 1.11 2.94
C SER A 81 -9.57 2.19 4.01
N LEU A 82 -8.61 3.13 3.87
CA LEU A 82 -8.45 4.25 4.82
C LEU A 82 -9.69 5.15 4.87
N ARG A 83 -10.33 5.42 3.72
CA ARG A 83 -11.55 6.27 3.65
C ARG A 83 -12.77 5.59 4.23
N SER A 84 -12.91 4.29 4.03
CA SER A 84 -14.07 3.51 4.50
C SER A 84 -13.92 2.97 5.92
N GLY A 85 -12.73 3.06 6.53
CA GLY A 85 -12.42 2.45 7.81
C GLY A 85 -12.30 0.92 7.75
N GLN A 86 -12.12 0.35 6.54
CA GLN A 86 -11.87 -1.07 6.37
C GLN A 86 -10.42 -1.40 6.69
N SER A 87 -10.19 -2.59 7.24
CA SER A 87 -8.84 -3.06 7.55
C SER A 87 -8.02 -3.30 6.28
N LEU A 88 -6.76 -2.90 6.31
CA LEU A 88 -5.77 -3.33 5.34
C LEU A 88 -5.26 -4.73 5.68
N PRO A 89 -4.79 -5.51 4.70
CA PRO A 89 -4.01 -6.71 4.98
C PRO A 89 -2.80 -6.40 5.86
N ASP A 90 -2.40 -7.35 6.70
CA ASP A 90 -1.16 -7.22 7.47
C ASP A 90 0.03 -6.98 6.56
N LYS A 91 1.05 -6.26 7.03
CA LYS A 91 2.26 -5.96 6.26
C LYS A 91 1.97 -5.39 4.87
N SER A 92 0.96 -4.52 4.74
CA SER A 92 0.60 -3.88 3.47
C SER A 92 1.71 -2.96 2.96
N VAL A 93 2.08 -3.13 1.69
CA VAL A 93 3.05 -2.30 0.97
C VAL A 93 2.43 -1.83 -0.33
N VAL A 94 2.66 -0.58 -0.67
CA VAL A 94 2.30 0.01 -1.97
C VAL A 94 3.59 0.39 -2.69
N ILE A 95 3.67 0.15 -3.99
CA ILE A 95 4.81 0.54 -4.82
C ILE A 95 4.38 1.68 -5.73
N THR A 96 5.18 2.76 -5.75
CA THR A 96 4.93 3.92 -6.61
C THR A 96 6.20 4.36 -7.34
N PHE A 97 6.01 4.91 -8.53
CA PHE A 97 7.08 5.51 -9.32
C PHE A 97 6.68 6.93 -9.72
N ASP A 98 7.60 7.87 -9.56
CA ASP A 98 7.42 9.25 -9.94
C ASP A 98 8.14 9.57 -11.25
N ASP A 99 7.84 10.74 -11.81
CA ASP A 99 8.45 11.42 -12.97
C ASP A 99 8.20 10.78 -14.33
N GLY A 100 8.13 9.46 -14.44
CA GLY A 100 7.90 8.79 -15.73
C GLY A 100 9.16 8.56 -16.56
N TYR A 101 10.29 8.26 -15.92
CA TYR A 101 11.53 7.91 -16.60
C TYR A 101 11.42 6.62 -17.41
N SER A 102 12.14 6.55 -18.55
CA SER A 102 12.12 5.38 -19.43
C SER A 102 12.56 4.09 -18.74
N SER A 103 13.48 4.16 -17.78
CA SER A 103 13.96 3.02 -16.99
C SER A 103 12.85 2.32 -16.18
N ILE A 104 11.74 3.02 -15.90
CA ILE A 104 10.58 2.39 -15.23
C ILE A 104 9.91 1.40 -16.19
N PHE A 105 9.76 1.77 -17.47
CA PHE A 105 9.18 0.89 -18.47
C PHE A 105 10.16 -0.22 -18.89
N ASP A 106 11.42 0.14 -19.10
CA ASP A 106 12.42 -0.77 -19.69
C ASP A 106 12.90 -1.82 -18.67
N GLU A 107 13.02 -1.46 -17.37
CA GLU A 107 13.60 -2.30 -16.32
C GLU A 107 12.57 -2.68 -15.23
N ALA A 108 11.91 -1.70 -14.58
CA ALA A 108 11.07 -1.98 -13.44
C ALA A 108 9.79 -2.75 -13.82
N PHE A 109 9.14 -2.35 -14.90
CA PHE A 109 7.84 -2.91 -15.30
C PHE A 109 7.90 -4.41 -15.59
N PRO A 110 8.87 -4.95 -16.42
CA PRO A 110 8.97 -6.40 -16.64
C PRO A 110 9.28 -7.15 -15.35
N ILE A 111 10.09 -6.60 -14.44
CA ILE A 111 10.37 -7.24 -13.15
C ILE A 111 9.09 -7.31 -12.31
N LEU A 112 8.33 -6.20 -12.19
CA LEU A 112 7.07 -6.18 -11.45
C LEU A 112 6.03 -7.15 -12.00
N GLN A 113 5.94 -7.27 -13.33
CA GLN A 113 5.07 -8.25 -13.98
C GLN A 113 5.46 -9.69 -13.61
N LEU A 114 6.75 -10.01 -13.54
CA LEU A 114 7.25 -11.34 -13.15
C LEU A 114 6.81 -11.72 -11.72
N TYR A 115 6.80 -10.74 -10.80
CA TYR A 115 6.37 -10.93 -9.41
C TYR A 115 4.84 -10.81 -9.23
N GLY A 116 4.11 -10.33 -10.25
CA GLY A 116 2.68 -10.07 -10.17
C GLY A 116 2.32 -8.95 -9.19
N TYR A 117 3.23 -8.00 -8.95
CA TYR A 117 3.02 -6.93 -8.01
C TYR A 117 2.40 -5.71 -8.67
N PRO A 118 1.28 -5.19 -8.10
CA PRO A 118 0.68 -3.94 -8.56
C PRO A 118 1.56 -2.75 -8.18
N PHE A 119 1.49 -1.71 -9.00
CA PHE A 119 2.15 -0.43 -8.72
C PHE A 119 1.40 0.73 -9.35
N THR A 120 1.74 1.96 -8.94
CA THR A 120 1.20 3.18 -9.49
C THR A 120 2.32 4.02 -10.10
N LEU A 121 2.08 4.54 -11.29
CA LEU A 121 2.97 5.47 -11.98
C LEU A 121 2.40 6.88 -11.90
N PHE A 122 3.21 7.84 -11.49
CA PHE A 122 2.90 9.28 -11.48
C PHE A 122 3.83 10.00 -12.48
N PRO A 123 3.46 10.05 -13.78
CA PRO A 123 4.32 10.67 -14.78
C PRO A 123 4.22 12.19 -14.76
N SER A 124 5.34 12.89 -14.98
CA SER A 124 5.39 14.29 -15.37
C SER A 124 5.12 14.39 -16.88
N THR A 125 4.09 15.12 -17.29
CA THR A 125 3.63 15.07 -18.68
C THR A 125 4.46 15.92 -19.65
N GLY A 126 5.06 17.03 -19.19
CA GLY A 126 5.88 17.89 -20.02
C GLY A 126 7.06 17.19 -20.69
N PRO A 127 7.94 16.51 -19.94
CA PRO A 127 9.06 15.74 -20.53
C PRO A 127 8.63 14.67 -21.53
N ILE A 128 7.45 14.06 -21.34
CA ILE A 128 6.89 13.06 -22.25
C ILE A 128 6.38 13.74 -23.52
N ASP A 129 5.68 14.89 -23.38
CA ASP A 129 5.18 15.69 -24.52
C ASP A 129 6.34 16.23 -25.37
N ASP A 130 7.43 16.64 -24.72
CA ASP A 130 8.64 17.13 -25.38
C ASP A 130 9.49 16.01 -25.99
N GLY A 131 9.17 14.74 -25.74
CA GLY A 131 9.87 13.58 -26.27
C GLY A 131 11.31 13.45 -25.78
N LEU A 132 11.57 13.81 -24.51
CA LEU A 132 12.89 13.70 -23.91
C LEU A 132 13.32 12.22 -23.79
N SER A 133 14.52 11.91 -24.26
CA SER A 133 14.99 10.52 -24.43
C SER A 133 15.11 9.69 -23.15
N ASN A 134 15.20 10.32 -21.98
CA ASN A 134 15.26 9.65 -20.69
C ASN A 134 13.89 9.48 -20.03
N TYR A 135 12.81 9.90 -20.69
CA TYR A 135 11.44 9.71 -20.26
C TYR A 135 10.70 8.72 -21.14
N MET A 136 9.62 8.16 -20.60
CA MET A 136 8.74 7.28 -21.38
C MET A 136 8.06 8.04 -22.51
N THR A 137 7.63 7.31 -23.51
CA THR A 137 6.68 7.79 -24.52
C THR A 137 5.25 7.58 -24.04
N TRP A 138 4.29 8.32 -24.61
CA TRP A 138 2.86 8.07 -24.37
C TRP A 138 2.41 6.66 -24.78
N ASP A 139 3.08 6.04 -25.76
CA ASP A 139 2.79 4.66 -26.14
C ASP A 139 3.19 3.68 -25.04
N GLN A 140 4.33 3.89 -24.39
CA GLN A 140 4.74 3.08 -23.23
C GLN A 140 3.80 3.27 -22.04
N VAL A 141 3.39 4.50 -21.72
CA VAL A 141 2.40 4.78 -20.67
C VAL A 141 1.08 4.06 -20.97
N ARG A 142 0.61 4.09 -22.24
CA ARG A 142 -0.61 3.37 -22.65
C ARG A 142 -0.47 1.86 -22.52
N GLN A 143 0.69 1.29 -22.85
CA GLN A 143 0.95 -0.13 -22.68
C GLN A 143 0.90 -0.54 -21.21
N MET A 144 1.50 0.25 -20.30
CA MET A 144 1.43 0.00 -18.86
C MET A 144 -0.02 0.09 -18.35
N SER A 145 -0.78 1.11 -18.77
CA SER A 145 -2.19 1.25 -18.44
C SER A 145 -3.04 0.06 -18.94
N ALA A 146 -2.75 -0.46 -20.13
CA ALA A 146 -3.42 -1.65 -20.67
C ALA A 146 -3.06 -2.95 -19.94
N ALA A 147 -1.98 -2.93 -19.17
CA ALA A 147 -1.54 -4.00 -18.27
C ALA A 147 -1.92 -3.75 -16.80
N ASP A 148 -3.00 -2.99 -16.56
CA ASP A 148 -3.59 -2.69 -15.26
C ASP A 148 -2.70 -1.86 -14.31
N VAL A 149 -1.67 -1.17 -14.82
CA VAL A 149 -0.91 -0.21 -14.02
C VAL A 149 -1.76 1.04 -13.79
N ILE A 150 -1.88 1.45 -12.53
CA ILE A 150 -2.59 2.69 -12.18
C ILE A 150 -1.73 3.87 -12.61
N ILE A 151 -2.31 4.77 -13.41
CA ILE A 151 -1.64 6.00 -13.85
C ILE A 151 -2.22 7.17 -13.06
N GLY A 152 -1.38 7.80 -12.25
CA GLY A 152 -1.68 9.04 -11.55
C GLY A 152 -1.20 10.27 -12.32
N ASN A 153 -0.90 11.36 -11.61
CA ASN A 153 -0.42 12.61 -12.21
C ASN A 153 0.68 13.21 -11.33
N HIS A 154 1.79 13.62 -11.95
CA HIS A 154 2.91 14.30 -11.27
C HIS A 154 3.17 15.71 -11.85
N MET A 155 2.09 16.40 -12.24
CA MET A 155 2.11 17.72 -12.87
C MET A 155 2.71 17.70 -14.30
N ILE A 156 2.93 18.91 -14.86
CA ILE A 156 3.53 19.08 -16.18
C ILE A 156 5.07 19.05 -16.06
N ASP A 157 5.65 19.95 -15.25
CA ASP A 157 7.09 20.25 -15.26
C ASP A 157 7.77 20.06 -13.89
N HIS A 158 7.17 19.36 -12.94
CA HIS A 158 7.72 19.16 -11.59
C HIS A 158 8.25 20.46 -10.95
N PRO A 159 7.46 21.56 -10.84
CA PRO A 159 7.93 22.80 -10.26
C PRO A 159 8.26 22.62 -8.78
N TYR A 160 9.40 23.13 -8.35
CA TYR A 160 9.69 23.28 -6.93
C TYR A 160 8.69 24.27 -6.32
N MET A 161 7.89 23.80 -5.38
CA MET A 161 6.95 24.64 -4.63
C MET A 161 7.61 25.23 -3.38
#